data_15754af29efac75d15221318f8b8f8c7
#
_entry.id   15754af29efac75d15221318f8b8f8c7
#
_cell.length_a   1.000
_cell.length_b   1.000
_cell.length_c   1.000
_cell.angle_alpha   90.00
_cell.angle_beta   90.00
_cell.angle_gamma   90.00
#
_symmetry.space_group_name_H-M   'P 1'
#
loop_
_entity.id
_entity.type
_entity.pdbx_description
1 polymer ?
#
loop_
_entity_poly.entity_id
_entity_poly.type
_entity_poly.pdbx_seq_one_letter_code
_entity_poly.pdbx_strand_id
1 'polypeptide(L)'
;MARMHSRARGKSRSTKPSKKVVPSWLKYKPKEIELLIIKYAKEGKNPSQIGIFLRDEYGIPDVKLITKKSITQILKEKNLLKEIPEDLMALIRKAVFIRKHLGENKKDMPAKRGLQLTESKIKRLTKYYKKTARLPMTWKYDPERIKLVVE
;
A
#
# COMPACT_ATOMS: atom_id res chain seq x y z
N MET A 1 -1.71 11.36 -21.67
CA MET A 1 -1.69 10.94 -20.25
C MET A 1 -0.68 9.84 -20.05
N ALA A 2 0.12 9.91 -18.96
CA ALA A 2 1.09 8.85 -18.64
C ALA A 2 0.34 7.57 -18.24
N ARG A 3 0.63 6.46 -18.91
CA ARG A 3 0.02 5.15 -18.61
C ARG A 3 0.78 4.48 -17.47
N MET A 4 0.07 3.74 -16.62
CA MET A 4 0.65 3.03 -15.47
C MET A 4 1.69 1.97 -15.87
N HIS A 5 1.54 1.39 -17.05
CA HIS A 5 2.39 0.32 -17.59
C HIS A 5 3.50 0.81 -18.51
N SER A 6 3.75 2.13 -18.59
CA SER A 6 4.73 2.71 -19.54
C SER A 6 6.17 2.21 -19.33
N ARG A 7 6.49 1.63 -18.17
CA ARG A 7 7.80 1.01 -17.85
C ARG A 7 7.70 -0.46 -17.47
N ALA A 8 6.52 -1.03 -17.47
CA ALA A 8 6.34 -2.45 -17.17
C ALA A 8 6.61 -3.31 -18.39
N ARG A 9 7.49 -4.28 -18.26
CA ARG A 9 7.76 -5.31 -19.27
C ARG A 9 7.42 -6.68 -18.68
N GLY A 10 6.92 -7.58 -19.54
CA GLY A 10 6.54 -8.93 -19.13
C GLY A 10 5.17 -8.98 -18.42
N LYS A 11 4.66 -10.20 -18.28
CA LYS A 11 3.36 -10.50 -17.69
C LYS A 11 3.43 -11.50 -16.53
N SER A 12 4.64 -11.79 -16.03
CA SER A 12 4.83 -12.67 -14.87
C SER A 12 4.14 -12.08 -13.64
N ARG A 13 3.26 -12.85 -13.05
CA ARG A 13 2.52 -12.46 -11.83
C ARG A 13 2.27 -13.67 -10.97
N SER A 14 2.19 -13.47 -9.67
CA SER A 14 1.69 -14.47 -8.74
C SER A 14 0.18 -14.60 -8.89
N THR A 15 -0.29 -15.83 -9.01
CA THR A 15 -1.73 -16.16 -9.06
C THR A 15 -2.13 -16.92 -7.80
N LYS A 16 -3.31 -16.59 -7.26
CA LYS A 16 -3.88 -17.36 -6.16
C LYS A 16 -4.50 -18.65 -6.71
N PRO A 17 -4.46 -19.77 -5.94
CA PRO A 17 -5.12 -21.00 -6.36
C PRO A 17 -6.62 -20.77 -6.56
N SER A 18 -7.21 -21.46 -7.55
CA SER A 18 -8.63 -21.37 -7.88
C SER A 18 -9.52 -21.82 -6.71
N LYS A 19 -9.15 -22.92 -6.06
CA LYS A 19 -9.81 -23.40 -4.85
C LYS A 19 -9.10 -22.85 -3.61
N LYS A 20 -9.83 -22.11 -2.79
CA LYS A 20 -9.34 -21.56 -1.53
C LYS A 20 -9.77 -22.45 -0.38
N VAL A 21 -8.89 -23.36 0.01
CA VAL A 21 -9.10 -24.25 1.16
C VAL A 21 -8.15 -23.84 2.27
N VAL A 22 -8.60 -23.95 3.52
CA VAL A 22 -7.74 -23.74 4.69
C VAL A 22 -6.69 -24.84 4.72
N PRO A 23 -5.39 -24.53 4.75
CA PRO A 23 -4.35 -25.55 4.78
C PRO A 23 -4.40 -26.38 6.06
N SER A 24 -4.11 -27.71 5.95
CA SER A 24 -4.12 -28.63 7.08
C SER A 24 -3.03 -28.37 8.12
N TRP A 25 -1.92 -27.73 7.72
CA TRP A 25 -0.81 -27.38 8.62
C TRP A 25 -1.09 -26.16 9.51
N LEU A 26 -2.18 -25.44 9.28
CA LEU A 26 -2.49 -24.23 9.99
C LEU A 26 -3.03 -24.53 11.39
N LYS A 27 -2.27 -24.15 12.43
CA LYS A 27 -2.62 -24.35 13.83
C LYS A 27 -3.31 -23.14 14.49
N TYR A 28 -3.19 -21.96 13.86
CA TYR A 28 -3.65 -20.68 14.43
C TYR A 28 -5.16 -20.50 14.31
N LYS A 29 -5.78 -20.10 15.42
CA LYS A 29 -7.21 -19.73 15.48
C LYS A 29 -7.43 -18.31 14.93
N PRO A 30 -8.64 -17.97 14.44
CA PRO A 30 -8.93 -16.63 13.91
C PRO A 30 -8.59 -15.48 14.86
N LYS A 31 -8.88 -15.63 16.16
CA LYS A 31 -8.58 -14.62 17.19
C LYS A 31 -7.08 -14.39 17.39
N GLU A 32 -6.28 -15.45 17.34
CA GLU A 32 -4.81 -15.34 17.44
C GLU A 32 -4.22 -14.58 16.25
N ILE A 33 -4.73 -14.82 15.06
CA ILE A 33 -4.32 -14.09 13.85
C ILE A 33 -4.68 -12.61 13.98
N GLU A 34 -5.85 -12.28 14.52
CA GLU A 34 -6.22 -10.87 14.77
C GLU A 34 -5.25 -10.19 15.76
N LEU A 35 -4.85 -10.88 16.82
CA LEU A 35 -3.86 -10.35 17.77
C LEU A 35 -2.49 -10.13 17.14
N LEU A 36 -2.02 -11.05 16.29
CA LEU A 36 -0.78 -10.88 15.53
C LEU A 36 -0.85 -9.67 14.58
N ILE A 37 -1.98 -9.48 13.89
CA ILE A 37 -2.19 -8.29 13.04
C ILE A 37 -2.10 -7.01 13.85
N ILE A 38 -2.72 -6.96 15.03
CA ILE A 38 -2.69 -5.79 15.91
C ILE A 38 -1.25 -5.54 16.40
N LYS A 39 -0.50 -6.57 16.77
CA LYS A 39 0.91 -6.49 17.19
C LYS A 39 1.74 -5.81 16.10
N TYR A 40 1.73 -6.35 14.88
CA TYR A 40 2.52 -5.79 13.77
C TYR A 40 2.05 -4.39 13.34
N ALA A 41 0.77 -4.08 13.46
CA ALA A 41 0.26 -2.74 13.19
C ALA A 41 0.80 -1.71 14.21
N LYS A 42 0.89 -2.08 15.50
CA LYS A 42 1.51 -1.25 16.56
C LYS A 42 3.00 -1.07 16.35
N GLU A 43 3.69 -2.04 15.76
CA GLU A 43 5.09 -1.94 15.33
C GLU A 43 5.27 -1.04 14.09
N GLY A 44 4.18 -0.45 13.55
CA GLY A 44 4.22 0.47 12.42
C GLY A 44 4.24 -0.19 11.03
N LYS A 45 4.09 -1.52 10.96
CA LYS A 45 4.05 -2.24 9.68
C LYS A 45 2.79 -1.89 8.88
N ASN A 46 2.93 -1.83 7.56
CA ASN A 46 1.80 -1.61 6.67
C ASN A 46 0.95 -2.88 6.49
N PRO A 47 -0.35 -2.77 6.15
CA PRO A 47 -1.22 -3.93 5.92
C PRO A 47 -0.67 -4.96 4.93
N SER A 48 0.00 -4.52 3.87
CA SER A 48 0.65 -5.40 2.90
C SER A 48 1.84 -6.15 3.50
N GLN A 49 2.67 -5.46 4.30
CA GLN A 49 3.79 -6.07 5.01
C GLN A 49 3.31 -7.07 6.05
N ILE A 50 2.28 -6.74 6.82
CA ILE A 50 1.66 -7.66 7.78
C ILE A 50 1.25 -8.96 7.09
N GLY A 51 0.63 -8.87 5.90
CA GLY A 51 0.26 -10.06 5.13
C GLY A 51 1.46 -10.92 4.72
N ILE A 52 2.60 -10.30 4.38
CA ILE A 52 3.84 -11.01 4.04
C ILE A 52 4.42 -11.68 5.29
N PHE A 53 4.52 -10.98 6.42
CA PHE A 53 5.02 -11.56 7.67
C PHE A 53 4.16 -12.74 8.14
N LEU A 54 2.84 -12.61 8.09
CA LEU A 54 1.94 -13.71 8.44
C LEU A 54 2.13 -14.93 7.54
N ARG A 55 2.42 -14.73 6.26
CA ARG A 55 2.70 -15.81 5.33
C ARG A 55 4.05 -16.47 5.60
N ASP A 56 5.09 -15.66 5.79
CA ASP A 56 6.48 -16.15 5.81
C ASP A 56 6.89 -16.68 7.19
N GLU A 57 6.45 -16.05 8.28
CA GLU A 57 6.80 -16.45 9.64
C GLU A 57 5.80 -17.45 10.25
N TYR A 58 4.51 -17.28 9.95
CA TYR A 58 3.43 -18.08 10.58
C TYR A 58 2.77 -19.08 9.63
N GLY A 59 3.17 -19.10 8.35
CA GLY A 59 2.61 -20.02 7.36
C GLY A 59 1.12 -19.76 7.03
N ILE A 60 0.64 -18.51 7.22
CA ILE A 60 -0.75 -18.12 6.97
C ILE A 60 -0.89 -17.54 5.57
N PRO A 61 -1.35 -18.29 4.56
CA PRO A 61 -1.32 -17.83 3.16
C PRO A 61 -2.40 -16.79 2.84
N ASP A 62 -3.55 -16.85 3.48
CA ASP A 62 -4.65 -15.90 3.26
C ASP A 62 -5.45 -15.67 4.55
N VAL A 63 -5.25 -14.50 5.16
CA VAL A 63 -5.94 -14.09 6.38
C VAL A 63 -7.46 -14.10 6.21
N LYS A 64 -7.96 -13.60 5.06
CA LYS A 64 -9.39 -13.51 4.79
C LYS A 64 -10.08 -14.87 4.76
N LEU A 65 -9.37 -15.93 4.39
CA LEU A 65 -9.91 -17.28 4.36
C LEU A 65 -10.27 -17.77 5.77
N ILE A 66 -9.45 -17.41 6.76
CA ILE A 66 -9.53 -17.90 8.13
C ILE A 66 -10.42 -16.98 8.98
N THR A 67 -10.13 -15.68 8.98
CA THR A 67 -10.82 -14.68 9.81
C THR A 67 -12.13 -14.17 9.20
N LYS A 68 -12.40 -14.50 7.92
CA LYS A 68 -13.53 -13.96 7.11
C LYS A 68 -13.45 -12.43 6.89
N LYS A 69 -12.44 -11.76 7.44
CA LYS A 69 -12.21 -10.33 7.33
C LYS A 69 -10.88 -10.06 6.64
N SER A 70 -10.77 -8.92 5.96
CA SER A 70 -9.49 -8.46 5.43
C SER A 70 -8.64 -7.81 6.54
N ILE A 71 -7.32 -7.80 6.39
CA ILE A 71 -6.40 -7.11 7.33
C ILE A 71 -6.83 -5.66 7.53
N THR A 72 -7.18 -4.95 6.46
CA THR A 72 -7.63 -3.54 6.52
C THR A 72 -8.95 -3.37 7.28
N GLN A 73 -9.87 -4.34 7.22
CA GLN A 73 -11.11 -4.32 8.01
C GLN A 73 -10.82 -4.50 9.50
N ILE A 74 -9.96 -5.46 9.85
CA ILE A 74 -9.55 -5.69 11.24
C ILE A 74 -8.88 -4.44 11.81
N LEU A 75 -7.97 -3.81 11.06
CA LEU A 75 -7.31 -2.59 11.49
C LEU A 75 -8.27 -1.40 11.62
N LYS A 76 -9.29 -1.31 10.75
CA LYS A 76 -10.34 -0.29 10.84
C LYS A 76 -11.18 -0.46 12.11
N GLU A 77 -11.61 -1.69 12.43
CA GLU A 77 -12.35 -2.01 13.65
C GLU A 77 -11.58 -1.66 14.92
N LYS A 78 -10.25 -1.71 14.87
CA LYS A 78 -9.35 -1.39 16.00
C LYS A 78 -8.80 0.05 15.98
N ASN A 79 -9.28 0.89 15.05
CA ASN A 79 -8.81 2.28 14.88
C ASN A 79 -7.29 2.42 14.67
N LEU A 80 -6.66 1.40 14.08
CA LEU A 80 -5.23 1.38 13.76
C LEU A 80 -4.96 1.65 12.28
N LEU A 81 -5.99 1.91 11.48
CA LEU A 81 -5.85 2.18 10.06
C LEU A 81 -5.44 3.64 9.83
N LYS A 82 -4.36 3.85 9.08
CA LYS A 82 -3.91 5.19 8.66
C LYS A 82 -4.94 5.86 7.75
N GLU A 83 -5.12 7.16 7.87
CA GLU A 83 -6.03 7.95 7.03
C GLU A 83 -5.68 7.84 5.55
N ILE A 84 -4.40 8.01 5.23
CA ILE A 84 -3.90 7.91 3.85
C ILE A 84 -3.57 6.44 3.55
N PRO A 85 -4.11 5.88 2.44
CA PRO A 85 -3.78 4.53 1.99
C PRO A 85 -2.28 4.35 1.76
N GLU A 86 -1.75 3.15 2.08
CA GLU A 86 -0.31 2.87 2.03
C GLU A 86 0.30 3.00 0.63
N ASP A 87 -0.43 2.59 -0.39
CA ASP A 87 -0.01 2.66 -1.79
C ASP A 87 0.11 4.11 -2.28
N LEU A 88 -0.82 4.97 -1.87
CA LEU A 88 -0.76 6.40 -2.14
C LEU A 88 0.42 7.03 -1.37
N MET A 89 0.60 6.68 -0.09
CA MET A 89 1.72 7.17 0.71
C MET A 89 3.08 6.74 0.13
N ALA A 90 3.21 5.50 -0.36
CA ALA A 90 4.43 5.03 -1.01
C ALA A 90 4.76 5.82 -2.29
N LEU A 91 3.75 6.16 -3.10
CA LEU A 91 3.95 7.01 -4.28
C LEU A 91 4.32 8.46 -3.90
N ILE A 92 3.74 8.99 -2.84
CA ILE A 92 4.07 10.32 -2.32
C ILE A 92 5.52 10.35 -1.85
N ARG A 93 5.96 9.40 -1.03
CA ARG A 93 7.36 9.28 -0.60
C ARG A 93 8.32 9.22 -1.79
N LYS A 94 7.97 8.42 -2.80
CA LYS A 94 8.75 8.35 -4.03
C LYS A 94 8.81 9.69 -4.76
N ALA A 95 7.72 10.44 -4.83
CA ALA A 95 7.70 11.76 -5.47
C ALA A 95 8.56 12.77 -4.71
N VAL A 96 8.52 12.78 -3.37
CA VAL A 96 9.36 13.63 -2.51
C VAL A 96 10.84 13.29 -2.73
N PHE A 97 11.21 12.01 -2.72
CA PHE A 97 12.57 11.57 -2.98
C PHE A 97 13.11 12.02 -4.35
N ILE A 98 12.31 11.84 -5.41
CA ILE A 98 12.70 12.28 -6.76
C ILE A 98 12.85 13.81 -6.84
N ARG A 99 12.01 14.57 -6.14
CA ARG A 99 12.12 16.04 -6.09
C ARG A 99 13.39 16.49 -5.37
N LYS A 100 13.76 15.84 -4.26
CA LYS A 100 15.01 16.09 -3.57
C LYS A 100 16.20 15.85 -4.52
N HIS A 101 16.23 14.71 -5.20
CA HIS A 101 17.25 14.39 -6.20
C HIS A 101 17.34 15.46 -7.32
N LEU A 102 16.21 15.91 -7.86
CA LEU A 102 16.17 16.94 -8.90
C LEU A 102 16.61 18.33 -8.40
N GLY A 103 16.52 18.60 -7.10
CA GLY A 103 17.09 19.79 -6.48
C GLY A 103 18.61 19.84 -6.62
N GLU A 104 19.26 18.70 -6.43
CA GLU A 104 20.71 18.52 -6.55
C GLU A 104 21.13 18.34 -8.03
N ASN A 105 20.35 17.59 -8.81
CA ASN A 105 20.65 17.17 -10.19
C ASN A 105 19.64 17.74 -11.20
N LYS A 106 19.67 19.05 -11.41
CA LYS A 106 18.70 19.78 -12.25
C LYS A 106 18.61 19.30 -13.71
N LYS A 107 19.69 18.75 -14.26
CA LYS A 107 19.78 18.28 -15.66
C LYS A 107 19.34 16.84 -15.87
N ASP A 108 18.93 16.09 -14.84
CA ASP A 108 18.46 14.70 -14.95
C ASP A 108 17.05 14.65 -15.57
N MET A 109 16.98 14.60 -16.91
CA MET A 109 15.71 14.50 -17.65
C MET A 109 14.98 13.17 -17.45
N PRO A 110 15.65 12.01 -17.37
CA PRO A 110 15.02 10.76 -16.97
C PRO A 110 14.31 10.82 -15.61
N ALA A 111 14.94 11.42 -14.59
CA ALA A 111 14.32 11.62 -13.28
C ALA A 111 13.12 12.57 -13.35
N LYS A 112 13.22 13.67 -14.10
CA LYS A 112 12.10 14.59 -14.35
C LYS A 112 10.91 13.86 -15.00
N ARG A 113 11.17 13.00 -15.98
CA ARG A 113 10.13 12.15 -16.56
C ARG A 113 9.55 11.16 -15.54
N GLY A 114 10.39 10.57 -14.70
CA GLY A 114 10.00 9.70 -13.59
C GLY A 114 9.06 10.39 -12.60
N LEU A 115 9.34 11.67 -12.26
CA LEU A 115 8.48 12.49 -11.41
C LEU A 115 7.10 12.68 -12.03
N GLN A 116 7.03 13.11 -13.30
CA GLN A 116 5.75 13.29 -14.02
C GLN A 116 4.90 12.03 -14.04
N LEU A 117 5.52 10.85 -14.25
CA LEU A 117 4.84 9.57 -14.21
C LEU A 117 4.32 9.25 -12.80
N THR A 118 5.11 9.51 -11.77
CA THR A 118 4.71 9.27 -10.37
C THR A 118 3.56 10.19 -9.97
N GLU A 119 3.62 11.47 -10.28
CA GLU A 119 2.53 12.42 -10.02
C GLU A 119 1.24 12.06 -10.78
N SER A 120 1.35 11.59 -12.01
CA SER A 120 0.20 11.09 -12.77
C SER A 120 -0.45 9.87 -12.09
N LYS A 121 0.36 8.97 -11.48
CA LYS A 121 -0.15 7.85 -10.69
C LYS A 121 -0.85 8.33 -9.43
N ILE A 122 -0.26 9.28 -8.69
CA ILE A 122 -0.85 9.88 -7.49
C ILE A 122 -2.23 10.47 -7.83
N LYS A 123 -2.32 11.31 -8.87
CA LYS A 123 -3.57 11.94 -9.30
C LYS A 123 -4.66 10.92 -9.64
N ARG A 124 -4.32 9.84 -10.33
CA ARG A 124 -5.27 8.76 -10.65
C ARG A 124 -5.73 8.02 -9.40
N LEU A 125 -4.80 7.67 -8.53
CA LEU A 125 -5.12 6.93 -7.31
C LEU A 125 -5.96 7.78 -6.36
N THR A 126 -5.66 9.08 -6.24
CA THR A 126 -6.50 10.04 -5.49
C THR A 126 -7.93 10.09 -6.04
N LYS A 127 -8.09 10.15 -7.38
CA LYS A 127 -9.43 10.13 -8.00
C LYS A 127 -10.20 8.86 -7.66
N TYR A 128 -9.52 7.71 -7.66
CA TYR A 128 -10.12 6.43 -7.27
C TYR A 128 -10.54 6.43 -5.80
N TYR A 129 -9.67 6.88 -4.88
CA TYR A 129 -9.99 6.89 -3.45
C TYR A 129 -11.07 7.89 -3.06
N LYS A 130 -11.19 8.99 -3.76
CA LYS A 130 -12.35 9.89 -3.62
C LYS A 130 -13.65 9.22 -4.07
N LYS A 131 -13.63 8.53 -5.22
CA LYS A 131 -14.80 7.80 -5.72
C LYS A 131 -15.24 6.67 -4.78
N THR A 132 -14.29 6.02 -4.09
CA THR A 132 -14.57 4.95 -3.11
C THR A 132 -14.78 5.46 -1.68
N ALA A 133 -14.91 6.77 -1.49
CA ALA A 133 -15.11 7.44 -0.19
C ALA A 133 -14.05 7.06 0.89
N ARG A 134 -12.85 6.66 0.45
CA ARG A 134 -11.72 6.37 1.37
C ARG A 134 -10.90 7.61 1.69
N LEU A 135 -10.92 8.62 0.80
CA LEU A 135 -10.36 9.94 1.02
C LEU A 135 -11.48 10.99 0.92
N PRO A 136 -11.44 12.06 1.73
CA PRO A 136 -12.40 13.14 1.63
C PRO A 136 -12.30 13.83 0.26
N MET A 137 -13.42 14.34 -0.23
CA MET A 137 -13.48 15.03 -1.53
C MET A 137 -12.60 16.28 -1.59
N THR A 138 -12.43 16.94 -0.43
CA THR A 138 -11.58 18.13 -0.27
C THR A 138 -10.09 17.84 -0.36
N TRP A 139 -9.65 16.58 -0.15
CA TRP A 139 -8.24 16.23 -0.17
C TRP A 139 -7.59 16.54 -1.52
N LYS A 140 -6.50 17.30 -1.52
CA LYS A 140 -5.73 17.63 -2.72
C LYS A 140 -4.29 17.24 -2.51
N TYR A 141 -3.64 16.74 -3.56
CA TYR A 141 -2.21 16.50 -3.57
C TYR A 141 -1.50 17.83 -3.72
N ASP A 142 -0.86 18.28 -2.66
CA ASP A 142 0.02 19.46 -2.65
C ASP A 142 1.45 18.99 -2.36
N PRO A 143 2.39 19.17 -3.30
CA PRO A 143 3.75 18.69 -3.15
C PRO A 143 4.54 19.32 -2.00
N GLU A 144 4.24 20.57 -1.63
CA GLU A 144 4.96 21.29 -0.58
C GLU A 144 4.46 20.89 0.80
N ARG A 145 3.14 20.85 1.00
CA ARG A 145 2.53 20.41 2.28
C ARG A 145 2.84 18.96 2.61
N ILE A 146 2.87 18.10 1.60
CA ILE A 146 3.09 16.67 1.80
C ILE A 146 4.55 16.36 2.18
N LYS A 147 5.50 17.21 1.81
CA LYS A 147 6.89 17.08 2.22
C LYS A 147 7.01 17.07 3.76
N LEU A 148 6.27 17.93 4.44
CA LEU A 148 6.21 18.00 5.90
C LEU A 148 5.55 16.78 6.58
N VAL A 149 4.74 16.02 5.87
CA VAL A 149 4.06 14.82 6.39
C VAL A 149 4.92 13.56 6.23
N VAL A 150 5.92 13.61 5.37
CA VAL A 150 6.75 12.45 5.00
C VAL A 150 8.11 12.47 5.72
N GLU A 151 8.59 13.64 6.11
CA GLU A 151 9.74 13.82 7.00
C GLU A 151 9.34 13.49 8.43
#